data_e8f5bc6cd0a751e567fd7bd850adfe3c
#
_entry.id   e8f5bc6cd0a751e567fd7bd850adfe3c
#
_cell.length_a   1.000
_cell.length_b   1.000
_cell.length_c   1.000
_cell.angle_alpha   90.00
_cell.angle_beta   90.00
_cell.angle_gamma   90.00
#
_symmetry.space_group_name_H-M   'P 1'
#
loop_
_entity.id
_entity.type
_entity.pdbx_description
1 polymer ?
#
loop_
_entity_poly.entity_id
_entity_poly.type
_entity_poly.pdbx_seq_one_letter_code
_entity_poly.pdbx_strand_id
1 'polypeptide(L)'
;QIEDWIVNGTVDCGFLRLPSVKRLQTYALHRDELQVIVPCDHPYADRDPFPVSALAEEPFIQLEEGDDYEIMAAFDEMGIRPNVKYIAREDRTILAMVSEGLGISLLPELMVRHSPTPIKVCHAPLHFYRTIGIGVKDKKALSNSTRLFVDYVRTWVAENGNT
;
A
#
# COMPACT_ATOMS: atom_id res chain seq x y z
N GLN A 1 3.15 4.00 15.34
CA GLN A 1 2.46 5.16 15.96
C GLN A 1 0.99 4.87 16.26
N ILE A 2 0.13 4.50 15.25
CA ILE A 2 -1.30 4.21 15.49
C ILE A 2 -1.48 3.07 16.50
N GLU A 3 -0.73 1.99 16.34
CA GLU A 3 -0.77 0.84 17.25
C GLU A 3 -0.42 1.25 18.70
N ASP A 4 0.57 2.14 18.88
CA ASP A 4 0.93 2.65 20.20
C ASP A 4 -0.22 3.47 20.81
N TRP A 5 -0.90 4.28 20.00
CA TRP A 5 -2.06 5.05 20.45
C TRP A 5 -3.21 4.15 20.90
N ILE A 6 -3.46 3.05 20.19
CA ILE A 6 -4.48 2.07 20.59
C ILE A 6 -4.07 1.36 21.88
N VAL A 7 -2.81 0.89 21.98
CA VAL A 7 -2.30 0.21 23.19
C VAL A 7 -2.39 1.12 24.42
N ASN A 8 -2.02 2.38 24.27
CA ASN A 8 -2.02 3.37 25.36
C ASN A 8 -3.40 3.96 25.65
N GLY A 9 -4.42 3.66 24.85
CA GLY A 9 -5.77 4.17 25.01
C GLY A 9 -5.93 5.64 24.60
N THR A 10 -5.00 6.18 23.82
CA THR A 10 -5.12 7.52 23.22
C THR A 10 -6.24 7.55 22.17
N VAL A 11 -6.44 6.43 21.48
CA VAL A 11 -7.56 6.17 20.59
C VAL A 11 -8.14 4.79 20.87
N ASP A 12 -9.43 4.61 20.65
CA ASP A 12 -10.13 3.35 20.89
C ASP A 12 -9.90 2.32 19.77
N CYS A 13 -9.77 2.79 18.53
CA CYS A 13 -9.51 1.97 17.35
C CYS A 13 -8.72 2.77 16.32
N GLY A 14 -8.20 2.09 15.30
CA GLY A 14 -7.49 2.73 14.19
C GLY A 14 -7.32 1.79 13.00
N PHE A 15 -7.21 2.39 11.80
CA PHE A 15 -6.84 1.67 10.61
C PHE A 15 -5.33 1.46 10.59
N LEU A 16 -4.90 0.25 10.23
CA LEU A 16 -3.49 -0.13 10.23
C LEU A 16 -3.22 -1.25 9.22
N ARG A 17 -1.95 -1.42 8.88
CA ARG A 17 -1.50 -2.58 8.10
C ARG A 17 -1.50 -3.84 8.97
N LEU A 18 -1.82 -4.98 8.34
CA LEU A 18 -1.78 -6.28 8.99
C LEU A 18 -0.64 -7.15 8.41
N PRO A 19 -0.01 -8.00 9.23
CA PRO A 19 -0.29 -8.22 10.65
C PRO A 19 0.17 -7.05 11.53
N SER A 20 -0.56 -6.80 12.64
CA SER A 20 -0.15 -5.82 13.64
C SER A 20 1.11 -6.27 14.38
N VAL A 21 2.05 -5.36 14.59
CA VAL A 21 3.27 -5.61 15.38
C VAL A 21 2.94 -5.70 16.87
N LYS A 22 1.94 -4.97 17.33
CA LYS A 22 1.47 -4.99 18.71
C LYS A 22 0.37 -6.03 18.91
N ARG A 23 0.16 -6.45 20.16
CA ARG A 23 -0.89 -7.40 20.51
C ARG A 23 -2.25 -6.72 20.51
N LEU A 24 -2.83 -6.54 19.33
CA LEU A 24 -4.16 -5.96 19.11
C LEU A 24 -5.13 -7.01 18.57
N GLN A 25 -6.41 -6.81 18.78
CA GLN A 25 -7.43 -7.52 18.04
C GLN A 25 -7.68 -6.77 16.73
N THR A 26 -7.52 -7.47 15.62
CA THR A 26 -7.60 -6.86 14.29
C THR A 26 -8.65 -7.54 13.44
N TYR A 27 -9.25 -6.78 12.55
CA TYR A 27 -10.17 -7.24 11.54
C TYR A 27 -9.66 -6.80 10.16
N ALA A 28 -9.37 -7.77 9.29
CA ALA A 28 -9.01 -7.49 7.90
C ALA A 28 -10.18 -6.84 7.18
N LEU A 29 -9.91 -5.80 6.41
CA LEU A 29 -10.90 -5.02 5.67
C LEU A 29 -10.67 -5.11 4.16
N HIS A 30 -9.44 -4.86 3.72
CA HIS A 30 -9.13 -4.72 2.31
C HIS A 30 -7.75 -5.28 1.98
N ARG A 31 -7.63 -5.92 0.81
CA ARG A 31 -6.36 -6.27 0.19
C ARG A 31 -6.03 -5.19 -0.83
N ASP A 32 -4.92 -4.52 -0.63
CA ASP A 32 -4.43 -3.41 -1.43
C ASP A 32 -3.21 -3.91 -2.22
N GLU A 33 -3.40 -4.16 -3.50
CA GLU A 33 -2.36 -4.75 -4.35
C GLU A 33 -1.28 -3.72 -4.71
N LEU A 34 -0.03 -4.18 -4.84
CA LEU A 34 1.05 -3.37 -5.35
C LEU A 34 0.96 -3.28 -6.87
N GLN A 35 1.04 -2.07 -7.40
CA GLN A 35 0.97 -1.75 -8.82
C GLN A 35 2.26 -1.07 -9.27
N VAL A 36 2.70 -1.39 -10.48
CA VAL A 36 3.82 -0.70 -11.12
C VAL A 36 3.32 0.60 -11.73
N ILE A 37 4.04 1.69 -11.48
CA ILE A 37 3.70 3.02 -11.96
C ILE A 37 4.79 3.51 -12.89
N VAL A 38 4.37 3.93 -14.07
CA VAL A 38 5.26 4.37 -15.14
C VAL A 38 4.76 5.67 -15.78
N PRO A 39 5.61 6.42 -16.50
CA PRO A 39 5.16 7.53 -17.35
C PRO A 39 4.13 7.06 -18.38
N CYS A 40 3.23 7.93 -18.82
CA CYS A 40 2.18 7.56 -19.80
C CYS A 40 2.74 7.08 -21.15
N ASP A 41 3.91 7.56 -21.55
CA ASP A 41 4.60 7.24 -22.79
C ASP A 41 5.67 6.14 -22.64
N HIS A 42 5.68 5.46 -21.51
CA HIS A 42 6.65 4.41 -21.21
C HIS A 42 6.53 3.25 -22.21
N PRO A 43 7.64 2.67 -22.71
CA PRO A 43 7.62 1.58 -23.72
C PRO A 43 6.82 0.35 -23.30
N TYR A 44 6.68 0.13 -21.98
CA TYR A 44 5.95 -1.01 -21.42
C TYR A 44 4.62 -0.61 -20.77
N ALA A 45 4.13 0.62 -20.98
CA ALA A 45 2.89 1.12 -20.36
C ALA A 45 1.65 0.26 -20.65
N ASP A 46 1.63 -0.43 -21.80
CA ASP A 46 0.52 -1.30 -22.21
C ASP A 46 0.85 -2.81 -22.08
N ARG A 47 1.95 -3.13 -21.38
CA ARG A 47 2.28 -4.53 -21.06
C ARG A 47 1.62 -4.97 -19.76
N ASP A 48 0.96 -6.11 -19.81
CA ASP A 48 0.27 -6.72 -18.68
C ASP A 48 0.54 -8.24 -18.63
N PRO A 49 1.21 -8.73 -17.59
CA PRO A 49 1.86 -7.99 -16.51
C PRO A 49 3.11 -7.21 -16.97
N PHE A 50 3.53 -6.22 -16.16
CA PHE A 50 4.74 -5.45 -16.41
C PHE A 50 5.98 -6.36 -16.40
N PRO A 51 6.97 -6.17 -17.33
CA PRO A 51 8.13 -7.06 -17.42
C PRO A 51 9.02 -7.00 -16.16
N VAL A 52 9.35 -8.16 -15.59
CA VAL A 52 10.25 -8.27 -14.41
C VAL A 52 11.63 -7.67 -14.70
N SER A 53 12.17 -7.87 -15.92
CA SER A 53 13.46 -7.31 -16.30
C SER A 53 13.49 -5.78 -16.24
N ALA A 54 12.39 -5.12 -16.66
CA ALA A 54 12.29 -3.67 -16.58
C ALA A 54 12.27 -3.17 -15.14
N LEU A 55 11.65 -3.89 -14.20
CA LEU A 55 11.71 -3.56 -12.77
C LEU A 55 13.13 -3.58 -12.20
N ALA A 56 14.02 -4.43 -12.75
CA ALA A 56 15.41 -4.53 -12.31
C ALA A 56 16.32 -3.48 -12.99
N GLU A 57 16.03 -3.12 -14.23
CA GLU A 57 16.92 -2.30 -15.07
C GLU A 57 16.59 -0.82 -15.09
N GLU A 58 15.29 -0.49 -15.05
CA GLU A 58 14.80 0.89 -15.09
C GLU A 58 15.18 1.68 -13.82
N PRO A 59 15.38 3.00 -13.92
CA PRO A 59 15.55 3.85 -12.76
C PRO A 59 14.36 3.69 -11.81
N PHE A 60 14.61 3.25 -10.60
CA PHE A 60 13.55 3.01 -9.61
C PHE A 60 13.48 4.14 -8.57
N ILE A 61 12.27 4.61 -8.29
CA ILE A 61 11.97 5.61 -7.27
C ILE A 61 11.35 4.87 -6.08
N GLN A 62 12.08 4.79 -4.98
CA GLN A 62 11.66 4.06 -3.78
C GLN A 62 10.89 4.98 -2.83
N LEU A 63 9.77 4.49 -2.31
CA LEU A 63 9.08 5.12 -1.20
C LEU A 63 9.78 4.76 0.11
N GLU A 64 10.27 5.77 0.85
CA GLU A 64 10.80 5.60 2.20
C GLU A 64 9.66 5.75 3.21
N GLU A 65 8.85 4.72 3.39
CA GLU A 65 7.92 4.60 4.52
C GLU A 65 8.46 3.59 5.51
N GLY A 66 8.70 4.03 6.75
CA GLY A 66 9.12 3.34 7.98
C GLY A 66 9.52 1.87 7.93
N ASP A 67 8.71 1.00 7.38
CA ASP A 67 9.01 -0.41 7.14
C ASP A 67 8.63 -0.74 5.67
N ASP A 68 9.53 -0.47 4.73
CA ASP A 68 9.44 -0.81 3.30
C ASP A 68 9.41 -2.33 3.02
N TYR A 69 9.03 -3.09 4.02
CA TYR A 69 9.15 -4.55 4.01
C TYR A 69 8.39 -5.19 2.84
N GLU A 70 7.23 -4.66 2.49
CA GLU A 70 6.38 -5.28 1.46
C GLU A 70 6.94 -5.11 0.05
N ILE A 71 7.46 -3.91 -0.28
CA ILE A 71 8.05 -3.63 -1.59
C ILE A 71 9.37 -4.40 -1.75
N MET A 72 10.22 -4.37 -0.73
CA MET A 72 11.48 -5.11 -0.76
C MET A 72 11.25 -6.62 -0.75
N ALA A 73 10.26 -7.12 0.01
CA ALA A 73 9.87 -8.54 -0.02
C ALA A 73 9.38 -8.95 -1.41
N ALA A 74 8.63 -8.08 -2.11
CA ALA A 74 8.21 -8.32 -3.47
C ALA A 74 9.40 -8.47 -4.43
N PHE A 75 10.41 -7.62 -4.33
CA PHE A 75 11.64 -7.71 -5.12
C PHE A 75 12.44 -8.98 -4.78
N ASP A 76 12.56 -9.32 -3.51
CA ASP A 76 13.26 -10.54 -3.06
C ASP A 76 12.56 -11.80 -3.58
N GLU A 77 11.21 -11.85 -3.57
CA GLU A 77 10.43 -12.97 -4.09
C GLU A 77 10.55 -13.09 -5.61
N MET A 78 10.65 -11.98 -6.33
CA MET A 78 10.95 -11.97 -7.77
C MET A 78 12.40 -12.35 -8.08
N GLY A 79 13.28 -12.41 -7.07
CA GLY A 79 14.70 -12.70 -7.25
C GLY A 79 15.47 -11.59 -7.96
N ILE A 80 15.00 -10.34 -7.88
CA ILE A 80 15.62 -9.17 -8.52
C ILE A 80 15.95 -8.10 -7.49
N ARG A 81 16.80 -7.17 -7.90
CA ARG A 81 17.09 -5.95 -7.13
C ARG A 81 16.78 -4.73 -7.97
N PRO A 82 15.96 -3.80 -7.47
CA PRO A 82 15.63 -2.59 -8.22
C PRO A 82 16.86 -1.69 -8.33
N ASN A 83 16.95 -0.99 -9.46
CA ASN A 83 17.97 0.03 -9.70
C ASN A 83 17.56 1.35 -9.03
N VAL A 84 17.58 1.41 -7.69
CA VAL A 84 17.16 2.57 -6.92
C VAL A 84 18.04 3.78 -7.24
N LYS A 85 17.45 4.79 -7.88
CA LYS A 85 18.09 6.07 -8.19
C LYS A 85 17.63 7.19 -7.27
N TYR A 86 16.38 7.11 -6.79
CA TYR A 86 15.77 8.15 -5.97
C TYR A 86 15.02 7.51 -4.81
N ILE A 87 14.97 8.23 -3.70
CA ILE A 87 14.19 7.88 -2.52
C ILE A 87 13.32 9.09 -2.18
N ALA A 88 12.03 8.88 -2.00
CA ALA A 88 11.08 9.92 -1.61
C ALA A 88 10.21 9.43 -0.44
N ARG A 89 9.76 10.36 0.41
CA ARG A 89 8.99 10.06 1.62
C ARG A 89 7.49 10.17 1.45
N GLU A 90 7.05 10.72 0.33
CA GLU A 90 5.65 10.95 0.06
C GLU A 90 5.27 10.36 -1.30
N ASP A 91 4.16 9.65 -1.34
CA ASP A 91 3.58 9.06 -2.54
C ASP A 91 3.36 10.09 -3.65
N ARG A 92 2.85 11.28 -3.32
CA ARG A 92 2.66 12.37 -4.28
C ARG A 92 3.94 12.84 -4.94
N THR A 93 5.04 12.85 -4.21
CA THR A 93 6.37 13.17 -4.76
C THR A 93 6.79 12.11 -5.76
N ILE A 94 6.59 10.84 -5.44
CA ILE A 94 6.88 9.72 -6.35
C ILE A 94 6.04 9.84 -7.62
N LEU A 95 4.74 10.07 -7.49
CA LEU A 95 3.84 10.23 -8.65
C LEU A 95 4.28 11.37 -9.58
N ALA A 96 4.67 12.51 -9.00
CA ALA A 96 5.20 13.64 -9.77
C ALA A 96 6.53 13.28 -10.47
N MET A 97 7.45 12.60 -9.78
CA MET A 97 8.73 12.18 -10.35
C MET A 97 8.53 11.17 -11.49
N VAL A 98 7.61 10.22 -11.33
CA VAL A 98 7.26 9.26 -12.38
C VAL A 98 6.66 9.98 -13.59
N SER A 99 5.72 10.90 -13.38
CA SER A 99 5.09 11.65 -14.49
C SER A 99 6.08 12.48 -15.31
N GLU A 100 7.17 12.93 -14.69
CA GLU A 100 8.26 13.66 -15.34
C GLU A 100 9.34 12.73 -15.95
N GLY A 101 9.10 11.42 -15.96
CA GLY A 101 10.02 10.45 -16.59
C GLY A 101 11.31 10.18 -15.84
N LEU A 102 11.40 10.49 -14.54
CA LEU A 102 12.60 10.25 -13.74
C LEU A 102 12.82 8.76 -13.42
N GLY A 103 11.81 7.93 -13.61
CA GLY A 103 11.87 6.50 -13.37
C GLY A 103 10.50 5.88 -13.16
N ILE A 104 10.50 4.64 -12.70
CA ILE A 104 9.31 3.86 -12.37
C ILE A 104 9.23 3.64 -10.86
N SER A 105 8.05 3.23 -10.37
CA SER A 105 7.87 2.89 -8.95
C SER A 105 6.91 1.73 -8.76
N LEU A 106 6.86 1.19 -7.55
CA LEU A 106 5.90 0.18 -7.11
C LEU A 106 5.15 0.76 -5.91
N LEU A 107 3.84 0.98 -6.04
CA LEU A 107 3.00 1.56 -4.99
C LEU A 107 1.70 0.77 -4.82
N PRO A 108 1.09 0.80 -3.62
CA PRO A 108 -0.23 0.24 -3.40
C PRO A 108 -1.30 0.91 -4.26
N GLU A 109 -2.27 0.12 -4.74
CA GLU A 109 -3.34 0.59 -5.62
C GLU A 109 -4.14 1.76 -5.03
N LEU A 110 -4.44 1.73 -3.73
CA LEU A 110 -5.17 2.80 -3.05
C LEU A 110 -4.47 4.16 -3.10
N MET A 111 -3.15 4.18 -3.25
CA MET A 111 -2.38 5.44 -3.38
C MET A 111 -2.49 6.05 -4.78
N VAL A 112 -2.77 5.23 -5.79
CA VAL A 112 -2.71 5.64 -7.20
C VAL A 112 -4.07 5.71 -7.89
N ARG A 113 -5.07 4.97 -7.41
CA ARG A 113 -6.40 4.79 -8.03
C ARG A 113 -7.09 6.10 -8.43
N HIS A 114 -6.94 7.15 -7.65
CA HIS A 114 -7.60 8.44 -7.87
C HIS A 114 -6.59 9.59 -8.03
N SER A 115 -5.35 9.27 -8.40
CA SER A 115 -4.35 10.31 -8.63
C SER A 115 -4.70 11.13 -9.86
N PRO A 116 -4.70 12.47 -9.79
CA PRO A 116 -4.84 13.34 -10.96
C PRO A 116 -3.55 13.43 -11.78
N THR A 117 -2.45 12.85 -11.29
CA THR A 117 -1.14 12.90 -11.95
C THR A 117 -1.16 12.02 -13.20
N PRO A 118 -0.64 12.49 -14.35
CA PRO A 118 -0.62 11.74 -15.59
C PRO A 118 0.42 10.62 -15.54
N ILE A 119 0.01 9.47 -15.05
CA ILE A 119 0.79 8.24 -14.96
C ILE A 119 0.01 7.08 -15.55
N LYS A 120 0.72 6.01 -15.88
CA LYS A 120 0.11 4.72 -16.22
C LYS A 120 0.33 3.74 -15.08
N VAL A 121 -0.73 3.01 -14.72
CA VAL A 121 -0.71 1.95 -13.72
C VAL A 121 -0.72 0.61 -14.44
N CYS A 122 0.26 -0.24 -14.14
CA CYS A 122 0.42 -1.56 -14.71
C CYS A 122 0.38 -2.61 -13.61
N HIS A 123 -0.16 -3.80 -13.92
CA HIS A 123 -0.13 -4.89 -12.95
C HIS A 123 1.31 -5.34 -12.68
N ALA A 124 1.62 -5.55 -11.41
CA ALA A 124 2.89 -6.16 -11.04
C ALA A 124 2.95 -7.62 -11.55
N PRO A 125 4.15 -8.14 -11.88
CA PRO A 125 4.31 -9.49 -12.43
C PRO A 125 3.93 -10.60 -11.44
N LEU A 126 3.86 -10.29 -10.16
CA LEU A 126 3.36 -11.16 -9.10
C LEU A 126 2.33 -10.41 -8.25
N HIS A 127 1.38 -11.16 -7.69
CA HIS A 127 0.32 -10.60 -6.84
C HIS A 127 0.81 -10.32 -5.43
N PHE A 128 1.47 -9.18 -5.25
CA PHE A 128 1.79 -8.67 -3.94
C PHE A 128 0.71 -7.74 -3.43
N TYR A 129 0.34 -7.89 -2.17
CA TYR A 129 -0.65 -7.04 -1.55
C TYR A 129 -0.32 -6.80 -0.08
N ARG A 130 -0.72 -5.65 0.41
CA ARG A 130 -0.81 -5.39 1.84
C ARG A 130 -2.25 -5.57 2.30
N THR A 131 -2.46 -5.99 3.53
CA THR A 131 -3.79 -6.05 4.11
C THR A 131 -4.01 -4.84 5.01
N ILE A 132 -5.04 -4.06 4.70
CA ILE A 132 -5.52 -2.98 5.56
C ILE A 132 -6.59 -3.55 6.48
N GLY A 133 -6.51 -3.21 7.76
CA GLY A 133 -7.48 -3.64 8.76
C GLY A 133 -7.82 -2.55 9.75
N ILE A 134 -8.77 -2.83 10.64
CA ILE A 134 -9.05 -2.02 11.80
C ILE A 134 -8.62 -2.77 13.06
N GLY A 135 -7.86 -2.11 13.92
CA GLY A 135 -7.36 -2.65 15.18
C GLY A 135 -8.02 -2.01 16.39
N VAL A 136 -8.19 -2.82 17.42
CA VAL A 136 -8.68 -2.42 18.76
C VAL A 136 -7.84 -3.10 19.83
N LYS A 137 -7.78 -2.51 21.04
CA LYS A 137 -7.00 -3.09 22.13
C LYS A 137 -7.62 -4.39 22.65
N ASP A 138 -8.90 -4.34 23.02
CA ASP A 138 -9.67 -5.48 23.51
C ASP A 138 -11.15 -5.31 23.13
N LYS A 139 -11.69 -6.25 22.39
CA LYS A 139 -13.12 -6.25 21.98
C LYS A 139 -14.08 -6.20 23.14
N LYS A 140 -13.70 -6.80 24.29
CA LYS A 140 -14.58 -6.86 25.48
C LYS A 140 -14.63 -5.54 26.24
N ALA A 141 -13.61 -4.70 26.08
CA ALA A 141 -13.49 -3.41 26.78
C ALA A 141 -13.92 -2.21 25.92
N LEU A 142 -14.41 -2.45 24.69
CA LEU A 142 -14.84 -1.38 23.79
C LEU A 142 -16.09 -0.67 24.32
N SER A 143 -16.11 0.66 24.18
CA SER A 143 -17.33 1.44 24.34
C SER A 143 -18.40 0.99 23.31
N ASN A 144 -19.67 1.25 23.60
CA ASN A 144 -20.75 0.91 22.67
C ASN A 144 -20.59 1.65 21.33
N SER A 145 -20.14 2.91 21.35
CA SER A 145 -19.90 3.72 20.15
C SER A 145 -18.77 3.14 19.30
N THR A 146 -17.65 2.76 19.90
CA THR A 146 -16.52 2.15 19.19
C THR A 146 -16.92 0.80 18.58
N ARG A 147 -17.68 -0.01 19.31
CA ARG A 147 -18.18 -1.28 18.79
C ARG A 147 -19.07 -1.09 17.58
N LEU A 148 -20.04 -0.18 17.66
CA LEU A 148 -20.92 0.16 16.52
C LEU A 148 -20.13 0.69 15.33
N PHE A 149 -19.12 1.54 15.56
CA PHE A 149 -18.26 2.03 14.49
C PHE A 149 -17.48 0.90 13.80
N VAL A 150 -16.84 0.03 14.57
CA VAL A 150 -16.10 -1.12 14.02
C VAL A 150 -17.02 -2.05 13.23
N ASP A 151 -18.20 -2.36 13.74
CA ASP A 151 -19.19 -3.21 13.07
C ASP A 151 -19.70 -2.53 11.79
N TYR A 152 -19.98 -1.22 11.83
CA TYR A 152 -20.36 -0.44 10.66
C TYR A 152 -19.30 -0.49 9.57
N VAL A 153 -18.03 -0.20 9.92
CA VAL A 153 -16.92 -0.24 8.95
C VAL A 153 -16.80 -1.60 8.29
N ARG A 154 -16.88 -2.67 9.07
CA ARG A 154 -16.80 -4.05 8.56
C ARG A 154 -17.93 -4.38 7.60
N THR A 155 -19.16 -3.99 7.94
CA THR A 155 -20.34 -4.19 7.09
C THR A 155 -20.21 -3.38 5.80
N TRP A 156 -19.85 -2.09 5.94
CA TRP A 156 -19.69 -1.20 4.79
C TRP A 156 -18.65 -1.72 3.79
N VAL A 157 -17.49 -2.18 4.29
CA VAL A 157 -16.45 -2.75 3.43
C VAL A 157 -16.91 -4.05 2.77
N ALA A 158 -17.64 -4.90 3.48
CA ALA A 158 -18.18 -6.14 2.91
C ALA A 158 -19.18 -5.86 1.78
N GLU A 159 -19.96 -4.79 1.88
CA GLU A 159 -20.96 -4.40 0.88
C GLU A 159 -20.37 -3.59 -0.29
N ASN A 160 -19.30 -2.82 -0.06
CA ASN A 160 -18.76 -1.85 -1.03
C ASN A 160 -17.28 -2.11 -1.42
N GLY A 161 -16.62 -3.05 -0.78
CA GLY A 161 -15.17 -3.29 -0.93
C GLY A 161 -14.74 -3.98 -2.23
N ASN A 162 -15.67 -4.32 -3.11
CA ASN A 162 -15.42 -4.93 -4.42
C ASN A 162 -15.56 -3.93 -5.60
N THR A 163 -15.55 -2.64 -5.32
CA THR A 163 -15.67 -1.58 -6.35
C THR A 163 -14.35 -0.87 -6.55
#